data_26289a9df39e1db7a272a425063fe4b7
#
_entry.id   26289a9df39e1db7a272a425063fe4b7
#
_cell.length_a   1.000
_cell.length_b   1.000
_cell.length_c   1.000
_cell.angle_alpha   90.00
_cell.angle_beta   90.00
_cell.angle_gamma   90.00
#
_symmetry.space_group_name_H-M   'P 1'
#
loop_
_entity.id
_entity.type
_entity.pdbx_description
1 polymer ?
#
loop_
_entity_poly.entity_id
_entity_poly.type
_entity_poly.pdbx_seq_one_letter_code
_entity_poly.pdbx_strand_id
1 'polypeptide(L)' 'MTSGKIYRRPHHHGQIKAYTMCRVLRRTERGWLIDCGDGRRDEITEEEAEGMEEVK' A
#
# COMPACT_ATOMS: atom_id res chain seq x y z
N MET A 1 -9.68 1.57 -0.87
CA MET A 1 -8.66 1.73 0.19
C MET A 1 -9.06 2.90 1.08
N THR A 2 -8.77 2.81 2.36
CA THR A 2 -9.20 3.82 3.32
C THR A 2 -8.00 4.35 4.09
N SER A 3 -7.90 5.68 4.20
CA SER A 3 -6.82 6.31 4.95
C SER A 3 -6.84 5.87 6.42
N GLY A 4 -5.68 5.67 6.98
CA GLY A 4 -5.52 5.24 8.37
C GLY A 4 -5.62 3.74 8.57
N LYS A 5 -6.04 2.99 7.59
CA LYS A 5 -6.14 1.55 7.68
C LYS A 5 -4.84 0.89 7.22
N ILE A 6 -4.64 -0.34 7.65
CA ILE A 6 -3.44 -1.09 7.33
C ILE A 6 -3.76 -2.14 6.29
N TYR A 7 -2.87 -2.26 5.32
CA TYR A 7 -3.03 -3.19 4.20
C TYR A 7 -1.77 -3.99 4.01
N ARG A 8 -1.88 -5.11 3.31
CA ARG A 8 -0.74 -5.95 2.96
C ARG A 8 -0.88 -6.41 1.52
N ARG A 9 0.26 -6.74 0.92
CA ARG A 9 0.31 -7.39 -0.38
C ARG A 9 0.87 -8.78 -0.17
N PRO A 10 0.08 -9.83 -0.40
CA PRO A 10 0.51 -11.19 -0.05
C PRO A 10 1.55 -11.79 -1.00
N HIS A 11 1.71 -11.24 -2.22
CA HIS A 11 2.69 -11.79 -3.17
C HIS A 11 3.51 -10.70 -3.80
N HIS A 12 4.66 -11.12 -4.32
CA HIS A 12 5.41 -10.30 -5.27
C HIS A 12 4.67 -10.24 -6.58
N HIS A 13 4.72 -9.11 -7.22
CA HIS A 13 4.13 -8.92 -8.53
C HIS A 13 5.22 -8.33 -9.42
N GLY A 14 5.90 -9.20 -10.16
CA GLY A 14 7.04 -8.79 -10.94
C GLY A 14 8.14 -8.27 -10.04
N GLN A 15 8.55 -7.02 -10.25
CA GLN A 15 9.60 -6.40 -9.46
C GLN A 15 9.10 -5.71 -8.21
N ILE A 16 7.80 -5.70 -7.99
CA ILE A 16 7.21 -5.02 -6.86
C ILE A 16 7.36 -5.89 -5.62
N LYS A 17 7.91 -5.30 -4.57
CA LYS A 17 8.09 -6.01 -3.31
C LYS A 17 6.75 -6.31 -2.66
N ALA A 18 6.71 -7.43 -1.97
CA ALA A 18 5.56 -7.72 -1.12
C ALA A 18 5.58 -6.77 0.06
N TYR A 19 4.42 -6.21 0.39
CA TYR A 19 4.29 -5.35 1.55
C TYR A 19 3.63 -6.15 2.66
N THR A 20 4.32 -6.26 3.79
CA THR A 20 3.78 -7.02 4.92
C THR A 20 2.70 -6.23 5.65
N MET A 21 3.00 -5.00 6.00
CA MET A 21 2.02 -4.13 6.66
C MET A 21 2.32 -2.70 6.28
N CYS A 22 1.37 -2.06 5.63
CA CYS A 22 1.53 -0.67 5.20
C CYS A 22 0.29 0.11 5.59
N ARG A 23 0.51 1.28 6.16
CA ARG A 23 -0.60 2.16 6.52
C ARG A 23 -0.87 3.12 5.38
N VAL A 24 -2.11 3.23 4.99
CA VAL A 24 -2.52 4.20 3.99
C VAL A 24 -2.55 5.59 4.63
N LEU A 25 -1.79 6.51 4.05
CA LEU A 25 -1.71 7.87 4.59
C LEU A 25 -2.72 8.80 3.95
N ARG A 26 -2.75 8.84 2.62
CA ARG A 26 -3.68 9.72 1.91
C ARG A 26 -3.78 9.33 0.46
N ARG A 27 -4.80 9.83 -0.19
CA ARG A 27 -4.96 9.68 -1.62
C ARG A 27 -4.05 10.66 -2.36
N THR A 28 -3.52 10.22 -3.50
CA THR A 28 -2.68 11.05 -4.36
C THR A 28 -3.26 11.06 -5.77
N GLU A 29 -2.67 11.86 -6.65
CA GLU A 29 -3.12 11.90 -8.04
C GLU A 29 -2.97 10.57 -8.75
N ARG A 30 -1.93 9.81 -8.39
CA ARG A 30 -1.64 8.53 -9.04
C ARG A 30 -2.33 7.36 -8.35
N GLY A 31 -2.70 7.54 -7.10
CA GLY A 31 -3.31 6.48 -6.33
C GLY A 31 -3.28 6.80 -4.85
N TRP A 32 -2.32 6.20 -4.15
CA TRP A 32 -2.27 6.30 -2.70
C TRP A 32 -0.85 6.39 -2.20
N LEU A 33 -0.66 7.18 -1.15
CA LEU A 33 0.60 7.23 -0.42
C LEU A 33 0.50 6.30 0.77
N ILE A 34 1.46 5.40 0.89
CA ILE A 34 1.47 4.41 1.97
C ILE A 34 2.78 4.50 2.75
N ASP A 35 2.73 4.11 4.02
CA ASP A 35 3.90 4.04 4.89
C ASP A 35 4.12 2.56 5.22
N CYS A 36 5.25 2.03 4.80
CA CYS A 36 5.57 0.61 4.96
C CYS A 36 6.45 0.34 6.18
N GLY A 37 6.48 1.26 7.12
CA GLY A 37 7.26 1.12 8.34
C GLY A 37 8.61 1.80 8.24
N ASP A 38 9.22 2.09 9.38
CA ASP A 38 10.54 2.73 9.49
C ASP A 38 10.64 4.04 8.70
N GLY A 39 9.54 4.75 8.55
CA GLY A 39 9.52 5.99 7.79
C GLY A 39 9.59 5.81 6.28
N ARG A 40 9.50 4.58 5.81
CA ARG A 40 9.55 4.30 4.37
C ARG A 40 8.19 4.52 3.76
N ARG A 41 8.11 5.48 2.85
CA ARG A 41 6.87 5.84 2.19
C ARG A 41 6.96 5.54 0.71
N ASP A 42 5.87 5.05 0.16
CA ASP A 42 5.76 4.74 -1.26
C ASP A 42 4.44 5.23 -1.79
N GLU A 43 4.45 5.62 -3.06
CA GLU A 43 3.21 5.95 -3.74
C GLU A 43 2.86 4.78 -4.66
N ILE A 44 1.64 4.27 -4.51
CA ILE A 44 1.16 3.17 -5.34
C ILE A 44 0.03 3.65 -6.22
N THR A 45 -0.15 3.00 -7.35
CA THR A 45 -1.24 3.31 -8.26
C THR A 45 -2.54 2.70 -7.75
N GLU A 46 -3.66 3.14 -8.30
CA GLU A 46 -4.95 2.56 -7.97
C GLU A 46 -5.01 1.07 -8.31
N GLU A 47 -4.39 0.70 -9.41
CA GLU A 47 -4.33 -0.70 -9.81
C GLU A 47 -3.57 -1.54 -8.78
N GLU A 48 -2.45 -1.02 -8.29
CA GLU A 48 -1.70 -1.70 -7.25
C GLU A 48 -2.50 -1.78 -5.94
N ALA A 49 -3.22 -0.73 -5.64
CA ALA A 49 -4.04 -0.69 -4.42
C ALA A 49 -5.15 -1.74 -4.45
N GLU A 50 -5.70 -2.02 -5.61
CA GLU A 50 -6.74 -3.03 -5.74
C GLU A 50 -6.23 -4.43 -5.39
N GLY A 51 -4.95 -4.66 -5.56
CA GLY A 51 -4.33 -5.94 -5.21
C GLY A 51 -3.96 -6.08 -3.75
N MET A 52 -4.20 -5.07 -2.94
CA MET A 52 -3.86 -5.12 -1.53
C MET A 52 -5.05 -5.55 -0.68
N GLU A 53 -4.75 -6.20 0.43
CA GLU A 53 -5.77 -6.71 1.35
C GLU A 53 -5.73 -5.92 2.65
N GLU A 54 -6.90 -5.58 3.15
CA GLU A 54 -6.98 -4.91 4.44
C GLU A 54 -6.66 -5.87 5.56
N VAL A 55 -5.80 -5.44 6.47
CA VAL A 55 -5.44 -6.23 7.66
C VAL A 55 -6.38 -5.83 8.78
N LYS A 56 -7.17 -6.79 9.23
CA LYS A 56 -8.16 -6.56 10.29
C LYS A 56 -7.63 -6.94 11.65
#